data_53b66eb2bfd5d57b4832a984d56beeb5
#
_entry.id   53b66eb2bfd5d57b4832a984d56beeb5
#
_cell.length_a   1.000
_cell.length_b   1.000
_cell.length_c   1.000
_cell.angle_alpha   90.00
_cell.angle_beta   90.00
_cell.angle_gamma   90.00
#
_symmetry.space_group_name_H-M   'P 1'
#
loop_
_entity.id
_entity.type
_entity.pdbx_description
1 polymer ?
#
loop_
_entity_poly.entity_id
_entity_poly.type
_entity_poly.pdbx_seq_one_letter_code
_entity_poly.pdbx_strand_id
1 'polypeptide(L)'
;MITNKAIQKKPEHKQMMQLQSWYEPALRTLEGLLEIRRANLRKVKGDEKNAAVTRDEFMEMLMNEHRVSAWYAGEIISSLLRVGQIFMFGRFIQMNEEVGEL
;
A
#
# COMPACT_ATOMS: atom_id res chain seq x y z
N MET A 1 -15.42 -21.86 -24.69
CA MET A 1 -14.75 -22.43 -23.55
C MET A 1 -13.30 -22.12 -23.57
N ILE A 2 -12.65 -22.54 -24.62
CA ILE A 2 -11.24 -22.25 -24.77
C ILE A 2 -10.98 -20.77 -24.77
N THR A 3 -11.91 -20.02 -25.29
CA THR A 3 -11.80 -18.57 -25.33
C THR A 3 -11.73 -17.97 -23.95
N ASN A 4 -12.25 -18.67 -22.95
CA ASN A 4 -12.24 -18.13 -21.59
C ASN A 4 -10.83 -17.97 -21.05
N LYS A 5 -9.96 -18.91 -21.39
CA LYS A 5 -8.58 -18.82 -20.89
C LYS A 5 -7.84 -17.65 -21.50
N ALA A 6 -8.05 -17.44 -22.78
CA ALA A 6 -7.40 -16.31 -23.46
C ALA A 6 -7.88 -14.97 -22.90
N ILE A 7 -9.15 -14.91 -22.61
CA ILE A 7 -9.74 -13.69 -22.06
C ILE A 7 -9.22 -13.41 -20.67
N GLN A 8 -9.02 -14.46 -19.88
CA GLN A 8 -8.57 -14.29 -18.50
C GLN A 8 -7.16 -13.73 -18.40
N LYS A 9 -6.29 -14.12 -19.32
CA LYS A 9 -4.91 -13.64 -19.25
C LYS A 9 -4.80 -12.13 -19.49
N LYS A 10 -5.52 -11.65 -20.46
CA LYS A 10 -5.48 -10.22 -20.77
C LYS A 10 -5.99 -9.35 -19.64
N PRO A 11 -7.13 -9.69 -19.01
CA PRO A 11 -7.57 -8.90 -17.86
C PRO A 11 -6.56 -8.86 -16.73
N GLU A 12 -5.87 -9.97 -16.48
CA GLU A 12 -4.87 -10.00 -15.43
C GLU A 12 -3.73 -9.02 -15.71
N HIS A 13 -3.27 -9.01 -16.95
CA HIS A 13 -2.19 -8.11 -17.34
C HIS A 13 -2.61 -6.64 -17.16
N LYS A 14 -3.81 -6.30 -17.60
CA LYS A 14 -4.32 -4.95 -17.45
C LYS A 14 -4.46 -4.57 -15.98
N GLN A 15 -4.90 -5.50 -15.16
CA GLN A 15 -5.04 -5.24 -13.74
C GLN A 15 -3.69 -4.93 -13.10
N MET A 16 -2.66 -5.65 -13.47
CA MET A 16 -1.33 -5.37 -12.96
C MET A 16 -0.86 -3.98 -13.32
N MET A 17 -1.08 -3.57 -14.57
CA MET A 17 -0.70 -2.23 -15.00
C MET A 17 -1.48 -1.17 -14.27
N GLN A 18 -2.77 -1.41 -14.06
CA GLN A 18 -3.60 -0.47 -13.31
C GLN A 18 -3.14 -0.36 -11.86
N LEU A 19 -2.79 -1.49 -11.25
CA LEU A 19 -2.30 -1.47 -9.88
C LEU A 19 -1.01 -0.67 -9.77
N GLN A 20 -0.12 -0.82 -10.74
CA GLN A 20 1.13 -0.08 -10.72
C GLN A 20 0.90 1.42 -10.78
N SER A 21 -0.11 1.87 -11.49
CA SER A 21 -0.42 3.28 -11.57
C SER A 21 -0.88 3.84 -10.22
N TRP A 22 -1.29 2.97 -9.31
CA TRP A 22 -1.73 3.37 -7.98
C TRP A 22 -0.60 3.41 -6.96
N TYR A 23 0.59 2.93 -7.33
CA TYR A 23 1.68 2.83 -6.34
C TYR A 23 2.04 4.19 -5.75
N GLU A 24 2.28 5.18 -6.60
CA GLU A 24 2.68 6.47 -6.10
C GLU A 24 1.60 7.16 -5.26
N PRO A 25 0.35 7.24 -5.71
CA PRO A 25 -0.70 7.81 -4.85
C PRO A 25 -0.86 7.06 -3.53
N ALA A 26 -0.79 5.73 -3.57
CA ALA A 26 -0.96 4.93 -2.36
C ALA A 26 0.20 5.14 -1.40
N LEU A 27 1.42 5.24 -1.93
CA LEU A 27 2.58 5.48 -1.09
C LEU A 27 2.52 6.87 -0.44
N ARG A 28 1.98 7.85 -1.15
CA ARG A 28 1.77 9.17 -0.56
C ARG A 28 0.76 9.11 0.58
N THR A 29 -0.30 8.35 0.41
CA THR A 29 -1.29 8.16 1.47
C THR A 29 -0.64 7.50 2.67
N LEU A 30 0.17 6.46 2.45
CA LEU A 30 0.86 5.78 3.53
C LEU A 30 1.84 6.74 4.23
N GLU A 31 2.58 7.50 3.46
CA GLU A 31 3.55 8.43 4.04
C GLU A 31 2.85 9.47 4.92
N GLY A 32 1.68 9.95 4.49
CA GLY A 32 0.90 10.88 5.30
C GLY A 32 0.50 10.27 6.63
N LEU A 33 0.04 9.03 6.61
CA LEU A 33 -0.32 8.33 7.85
C LEU A 33 0.89 8.13 8.74
N LEU A 34 2.02 7.72 8.15
CA LEU A 34 3.23 7.52 8.91
C LEU A 34 3.74 8.80 9.53
N GLU A 35 3.61 9.92 8.83
CA GLU A 35 4.04 11.20 9.39
C GLU A 35 3.23 11.59 10.62
N ILE A 36 1.94 11.29 10.61
CA ILE A 36 1.11 11.53 11.78
C ILE A 36 1.61 10.70 12.95
N ARG A 37 1.96 9.43 12.69
CA ARG A 37 2.49 8.56 13.73
C ARG A 37 3.84 9.06 14.24
N ARG A 38 4.70 9.51 13.33
CA ARG A 38 6.00 10.05 13.72
C ARG A 38 5.84 11.29 14.61
N ALA A 39 4.90 12.16 14.23
CA ALA A 39 4.64 13.35 15.03
C ALA A 39 4.17 12.99 16.43
N ASN A 40 3.31 11.98 16.54
CA ASN A 40 2.85 11.54 17.84
C ASN A 40 3.99 10.97 18.68
N LEU A 41 4.88 10.22 18.05
CA LEU A 41 6.04 9.67 18.75
C LEU A 41 6.97 10.78 19.24
N ARG A 42 7.17 11.81 18.42
CA ARG A 42 8.00 12.95 18.84
C ARG A 42 7.46 13.61 20.12
N LYS A 43 6.13 13.72 20.20
CA LYS A 43 5.51 14.33 21.36
C LYS A 43 5.81 13.59 22.65
N VAL A 44 5.94 12.29 22.58
CA VAL A 44 6.22 11.47 23.77
C VAL A 44 7.68 11.02 23.81
N LYS A 45 8.52 11.63 22.98
CA LYS A 45 9.95 11.32 22.92
C LYS A 45 10.23 9.87 22.55
N GLY A 46 9.35 9.28 21.76
CA GLY A 46 9.54 7.95 21.24
C GLY A 46 10.41 7.95 19.99
N ASP A 47 10.76 6.76 19.53
CA ASP A 47 11.60 6.59 18.36
C ASP A 47 10.73 6.64 17.11
N GLU A 48 10.95 7.66 16.28
CA GLU A 48 10.17 7.84 15.07
C GLU A 48 10.31 6.68 14.09
N LYS A 49 11.39 5.93 14.18
CA LYS A 49 11.58 4.76 13.33
C LYS A 49 10.56 3.67 13.60
N ASN A 50 9.93 3.72 14.76
CA ASN A 50 8.88 2.75 15.10
C ASN A 50 7.52 3.12 14.57
N ALA A 51 7.40 4.25 13.87
CA ALA A 51 6.11 4.65 13.30
C ALA A 51 5.63 3.59 12.31
N ALA A 52 4.39 3.17 12.47
CA ALA A 52 3.79 2.17 11.61
C ALA A 52 2.28 2.34 11.64
N VAL A 53 1.61 1.86 10.60
CA VAL A 53 0.15 1.88 10.55
C VAL A 53 -0.33 0.47 10.32
N THR A 54 -1.56 0.20 10.77
CA THR A 54 -2.13 -1.12 10.52
C THR A 54 -2.59 -1.21 9.07
N ARG A 55 -2.68 -2.45 8.59
CA ARG A 55 -3.21 -2.68 7.26
C ARG A 55 -4.63 -2.12 7.12
N ASP A 56 -5.43 -2.27 8.18
CA ASP A 56 -6.81 -1.77 8.15
C ASP A 56 -6.85 -0.26 8.04
N GLU A 57 -5.99 0.44 8.75
CA GLU A 57 -5.92 1.89 8.65
C GLU A 57 -5.53 2.35 7.25
N PHE A 58 -4.56 1.68 6.66
CA PHE A 58 -4.12 2.01 5.31
C PHE A 58 -5.24 1.74 4.31
N MET A 59 -5.90 0.58 4.43
CA MET A 59 -7.03 0.25 3.57
C MET A 59 -8.13 1.30 3.65
N GLU A 60 -8.49 1.66 4.87
CA GLU A 60 -9.56 2.63 5.08
C GLU A 60 -9.21 3.97 4.47
N MET A 61 -7.97 4.41 4.63
CA MET A 61 -7.56 5.69 4.08
C MET A 61 -7.56 5.66 2.56
N LEU A 62 -7.11 4.54 1.97
CA LEU A 62 -7.15 4.41 0.51
C LEU A 62 -8.59 4.49 -0.01
N MET A 63 -9.51 3.83 0.68
CA MET A 63 -10.91 3.88 0.30
C MET A 63 -11.47 5.29 0.39
N ASN A 64 -11.12 5.99 1.46
CA ASN A 64 -11.65 7.32 1.69
C ASN A 64 -11.06 8.38 0.77
N GLU A 65 -9.75 8.35 0.57
CA GLU A 65 -9.08 9.36 -0.24
C GLU A 65 -9.25 9.14 -1.73
N HIS A 66 -9.21 7.89 -2.15
CA HIS A 66 -9.18 7.56 -3.57
C HIS A 66 -10.46 6.94 -4.07
N ARG A 67 -11.41 6.71 -3.18
CA ARG A 67 -12.73 6.19 -3.53
C ARG A 67 -12.68 4.85 -4.23
N VAL A 68 -11.73 4.02 -3.82
CA VAL A 68 -11.64 2.65 -4.33
C VAL A 68 -12.38 1.72 -3.37
N SER A 69 -12.73 0.54 -3.88
CA SER A 69 -13.41 -0.46 -3.06
C SER A 69 -12.43 -1.09 -2.08
N ALA A 70 -12.97 -1.75 -1.06
CA ALA A 70 -12.14 -2.47 -0.10
C ALA A 70 -11.30 -3.54 -0.80
N TRP A 71 -11.91 -4.25 -1.76
CA TRP A 71 -11.18 -5.27 -2.50
C TRP A 71 -10.02 -4.67 -3.26
N TYR A 72 -10.26 -3.56 -3.94
CA TYR A 72 -9.21 -2.94 -4.75
C TYR A 72 -8.11 -2.36 -3.85
N ALA A 73 -8.48 -1.75 -2.74
CA ALA A 73 -7.48 -1.26 -1.78
C ALA A 73 -6.60 -2.40 -1.29
N GLY A 74 -7.22 -3.55 -1.00
CA GLY A 74 -6.45 -4.73 -0.61
C GLY A 74 -5.50 -5.19 -1.69
N GLU A 75 -5.93 -5.12 -2.95
CA GLU A 75 -5.07 -5.50 -4.06
C GLU A 75 -3.89 -4.55 -4.23
N ILE A 76 -4.12 -3.26 -4.03
CA ILE A 76 -3.03 -2.27 -4.09
C ILE A 76 -1.99 -2.59 -3.01
N ILE A 77 -2.45 -2.82 -1.79
CA ILE A 77 -1.55 -3.11 -0.68
C ILE A 77 -0.77 -4.40 -0.94
N SER A 78 -1.46 -5.45 -1.37
CA SER A 78 -0.80 -6.72 -1.68
C SER A 78 0.24 -6.57 -2.77
N SER A 79 -0.05 -5.75 -3.77
CA SER A 79 0.88 -5.50 -4.86
C SER A 79 2.11 -4.75 -4.36
N LEU A 80 1.93 -3.73 -3.52
CA LEU A 80 3.04 -2.99 -2.94
C LEU A 80 3.94 -3.89 -2.10
N LEU A 81 3.33 -4.82 -1.35
CA LEU A 81 4.10 -5.80 -0.59
C LEU A 81 4.90 -6.71 -1.49
N ARG A 82 4.27 -7.19 -2.57
CA ARG A 82 4.91 -8.12 -3.49
C ARG A 82 6.13 -7.52 -4.17
N VAL A 83 6.06 -6.25 -4.54
CA VAL A 83 7.19 -5.59 -5.20
C VAL A 83 8.17 -4.98 -4.22
N GLY A 84 7.92 -5.10 -2.92
CA GLY A 84 8.87 -4.67 -1.92
C GLY A 84 8.89 -3.18 -1.63
N GLN A 85 7.88 -2.43 -2.04
CA GLN A 85 7.80 -1.00 -1.74
C GLN A 85 7.44 -0.74 -0.28
N ILE A 86 6.72 -1.66 0.32
CA ILE A 86 6.38 -1.61 1.74
C ILE A 86 6.63 -2.99 2.32
N PHE A 87 6.70 -3.07 3.64
CA PHE A 87 6.76 -4.38 4.29
C PHE A 87 5.83 -4.39 5.49
N MET A 88 5.54 -5.58 5.96
CA MET A 88 4.57 -5.80 7.00
C MET A 88 5.17 -6.69 8.08
N PHE A 89 4.95 -6.33 9.33
CA PHE A 89 5.31 -7.20 10.44
C PHE A 89 4.11 -7.25 11.36
N GLY A 90 3.62 -8.48 11.61
CA GLY A 90 2.33 -8.62 12.24
C GLY A 90 1.28 -7.96 11.37
N ARG A 91 0.55 -7.02 11.93
CA ARG A 91 -0.46 -6.28 11.17
C ARG A 91 -0.04 -4.84 10.88
N PHE A 92 1.23 -4.51 11.13
CA PHE A 92 1.73 -3.16 10.94
C PHE A 92 2.51 -3.04 9.64
N ILE A 93 2.39 -1.89 9.01
CA ILE A 93 3.01 -1.61 7.71
C ILE A 93 3.95 -0.43 7.85
N GLN A 94 5.09 -0.55 7.21
CA GLN A 94 6.07 0.53 7.09
C GLN A 94 6.56 0.63 5.66
N MET A 95 7.10 1.80 5.31
CA MET A 95 7.76 1.96 4.02
C MET A 95 9.06 1.17 3.99
N ASN A 96 9.36 0.61 2.84
CA ASN A 96 10.66 -0.01 2.64
C ASN A 96 11.59 1.03 2.05
N GLU A 97 12.35 1.68 2.92
CA GLU A 97 13.17 2.80 2.50
C GLU A 97 14.35 2.41 1.64
N GLU A 98 14.76 1.15 1.71
CA GLU A 98 15.88 0.67 0.91
C GLU A 98 15.58 0.70 -0.57
N VAL A 99 14.30 0.55 -0.94
CA VAL A 99 13.90 0.56 -2.33
C VAL A 99 14.17 1.91 -2.98
N GLY A 100 14.02 2.98 -2.22
CA GLY A 100 14.21 4.32 -2.74
C GLY A 100 15.63 4.66 -3.11
N GLU A 101 16.57 3.84 -2.69
CA GLU A 101 17.98 4.10 -2.97
C GLU A 101 18.45 3.49 -4.28
N LEU A 102 17.62 2.65 -4.86
CA LEU A 102 17.96 2.05 -6.14
C LEU A 102 17.58 2.95 -7.30
#